data_bf9941112323735ed6913d8c49145b3d
#
_entry.id   bf9941112323735ed6913d8c49145b3d
#
_cell.length_a   1.000
_cell.length_b   1.000
_cell.length_c   1.000
_cell.angle_alpha   90.00
_cell.angle_beta   90.00
_cell.angle_gamma   90.00
#
_symmetry.space_group_name_H-M   'P 1'
#
loop_
_entity.id
_entity.type
_entity.pdbx_description
1 polymer ?
#
loop_
_entity_poly.entity_id
_entity_poly.type
_entity_poly.pdbx_seq_one_letter_code
_entity_poly.pdbx_strand_id
1 'polypeptide(L)'
;MERTVHTKENLSSYKTSDYQPGFFGEYGGMHVPEVLREKLEHLAEVFNQLKEDPDFVRDLKYYNKHYIGRPSSLYYAERLSREVNSRIYLKREDLNHTGAHKINNTVG
;
A
#
# COMPACT_ATOMS: atom_id res chain seq x y z
N MET A 1 -31.38 4.51 2.94
CA MET A 1 -30.16 3.73 3.16
C MET A 1 -29.03 4.76 3.38
N GLU A 2 -28.78 5.11 4.64
CA GLU A 2 -27.78 6.12 5.00
C GLU A 2 -26.38 5.56 4.81
N ARG A 3 -25.57 6.25 3.99
CA ARG A 3 -24.14 5.96 3.88
C ARG A 3 -23.46 6.56 5.10
N THR A 4 -22.98 5.73 5.98
CA THR A 4 -22.10 6.13 7.08
C THR A 4 -20.81 6.68 6.49
N VAL A 5 -20.67 7.99 6.51
CA VAL A 5 -19.41 8.67 6.17
C VAL A 5 -18.46 8.47 7.35
N HIS A 6 -17.44 7.65 7.18
CA HIS A 6 -16.38 7.56 8.17
C HIS A 6 -15.60 8.88 8.21
N THR A 7 -15.84 9.67 9.24
CA THR A 7 -15.15 10.93 9.47
C THR A 7 -13.72 10.68 9.97
N LYS A 8 -12.82 11.66 9.75
CA LYS A 8 -11.39 11.62 10.15
C LYS A 8 -11.18 11.32 11.65
N GLU A 9 -12.17 11.46 12.48
CA GLU A 9 -12.12 11.17 13.92
C GLU A 9 -11.96 9.68 14.24
N ASN A 10 -12.43 8.77 13.38
CA ASN A 10 -12.27 7.34 13.58
C ASN A 10 -10.87 6.79 13.26
N LEU A 11 -10.04 7.55 12.55
CA LEU A 11 -8.64 7.15 12.26
C LEU A 11 -7.68 7.51 13.41
N SER A 12 -8.07 8.43 14.27
CA SER A 12 -7.26 8.89 15.41
C SER A 12 -7.34 7.99 16.65
N SER A 13 -8.26 7.02 16.67
CA SER A 13 -8.45 6.13 17.82
C SER A 13 -7.50 4.92 17.85
N TYR A 14 -6.76 4.67 16.78
CA TYR A 14 -5.70 3.66 16.81
C TYR A 14 -4.49 4.22 17.55
N LYS A 15 -4.43 3.98 18.85
CA LYS A 15 -3.24 4.29 19.64
C LYS A 15 -2.11 3.38 19.19
N THR A 16 -0.96 3.96 18.92
CA THR A 16 0.28 3.21 18.59
C THR A 16 0.70 2.22 19.69
N SER A 17 0.10 2.32 20.87
CA SER A 17 0.30 1.40 22.00
C SER A 17 -0.28 0.00 21.79
N ASP A 18 -1.22 -0.17 20.84
CA ASP A 18 -1.94 -1.44 20.61
C ASP A 18 -1.44 -2.17 19.37
N TYR A 19 -0.31 -1.71 18.79
CA TYR A 19 0.29 -2.35 17.63
C TYR A 19 0.87 -3.72 18.02
N GLN A 20 0.21 -4.76 17.59
CA GLN A 20 0.75 -6.13 17.59
C GLN A 20 1.15 -6.50 16.16
N PRO A 21 2.38 -6.96 15.91
CA PRO A 21 2.80 -7.40 14.59
C PRO A 21 1.83 -8.42 14.00
N GLY A 22 1.35 -8.15 12.78
CA GLY A 22 0.39 -9.01 12.09
C GLY A 22 -1.07 -8.84 12.50
N PHE A 23 -1.39 -7.84 13.36
CA PHE A 23 -2.77 -7.52 13.73
C PHE A 23 -3.17 -6.09 13.38
N PHE A 24 -4.44 -5.93 13.01
CA PHE A 24 -5.10 -4.66 12.72
C PHE A 24 -6.37 -4.58 13.56
N GLY A 25 -6.25 -4.15 14.82
CA GLY A 25 -7.31 -4.26 15.80
C GLY A 25 -7.62 -5.73 16.13
N GLU A 26 -8.87 -6.13 15.99
CA GLU A 26 -9.32 -7.53 16.20
C GLU A 26 -9.03 -8.46 15.02
N TYR A 27 -8.56 -7.92 13.88
CA TYR A 27 -8.28 -8.68 12.65
C TYR A 27 -6.80 -8.95 12.50
N GLY A 28 -6.47 -10.12 11.99
CA GLY A 28 -5.09 -10.48 11.67
C GLY A 28 -4.67 -11.81 12.27
N GLY A 29 -3.37 -11.95 12.51
CA GLY A 29 -2.74 -13.16 13.01
C GLY A 29 -2.11 -14.00 11.90
N MET A 30 -1.36 -15.02 12.30
CA MET A 30 -0.63 -15.91 11.41
C MET A 30 -1.29 -17.28 11.39
N HIS A 31 -2.23 -17.47 10.47
CA HIS A 31 -3.00 -18.72 10.29
C HIS A 31 -2.33 -19.62 9.25
N VAL A 32 -1.16 -20.16 9.58
CA VAL A 32 -0.34 -20.98 8.67
C VAL A 32 0.05 -22.30 9.37
N PRO A 33 0.36 -23.36 8.59
CA PRO A 33 0.98 -24.56 9.14
C PRO A 33 2.25 -24.24 9.92
N GLU A 34 2.49 -24.95 11.02
CA GLU A 34 3.63 -24.70 11.93
C GLU A 34 4.97 -24.72 11.22
N VAL A 35 5.13 -25.57 10.20
CA VAL A 35 6.35 -25.68 9.39
C VAL A 35 6.72 -24.36 8.67
N LEU A 36 5.75 -23.47 8.45
CA LEU A 36 5.98 -22.16 7.80
C LEU A 36 6.16 -21.03 8.81
N ARG A 37 5.75 -21.21 10.05
CA ARG A 37 5.73 -20.15 11.06
C ARG A 37 7.10 -19.54 11.27
N GLU A 38 8.11 -20.35 11.58
CA GLU A 38 9.48 -19.89 11.83
C GLU A 38 10.04 -19.07 10.65
N LYS A 39 9.78 -19.51 9.42
CA LYS A 39 10.25 -18.81 8.21
C LYS A 39 9.56 -17.47 8.01
N LEU A 40 8.28 -17.37 8.31
CA LEU A 40 7.52 -16.12 8.20
C LEU A 40 7.86 -15.14 9.31
N GLU A 41 8.11 -15.63 10.51
CA GLU A 41 8.61 -14.82 11.63
C GLU A 41 9.98 -14.23 11.30
N HIS A 42 10.91 -15.03 10.78
CA HIS A 42 12.21 -14.55 10.31
C HIS A 42 12.07 -13.52 9.18
N LEU A 43 11.17 -13.76 8.21
CA LEU A 43 10.90 -12.79 7.14
C LEU A 43 10.38 -11.46 7.71
N ALA A 44 9.50 -11.50 8.69
CA ALA A 44 8.98 -10.31 9.36
C ALA A 44 10.07 -9.53 10.11
N GLU A 45 11.00 -10.23 10.77
CA GLU A 45 12.16 -9.62 11.42
C GLU A 45 13.07 -8.91 10.41
N VAL A 46 13.45 -9.59 9.33
CA VAL A 46 14.27 -9.01 8.25
C VAL A 46 13.58 -7.80 7.62
N PHE A 47 12.28 -7.89 7.33
CA PHE A 47 11.50 -6.76 6.82
C PHE A 47 11.54 -5.56 7.78
N ASN A 48 11.37 -5.79 9.08
CA ASN A 48 11.40 -4.72 10.07
C ASN A 48 12.78 -4.05 10.19
N GLN A 49 13.86 -4.77 9.93
CA GLN A 49 15.22 -4.21 9.87
C GLN A 49 15.43 -3.40 8.59
N LEU A 50 15.00 -3.92 7.44
CA LEU A 50 15.29 -3.32 6.14
C LEU A 50 14.37 -2.15 5.77
N LYS A 51 13.11 -2.14 6.23
CA LYS A 51 12.15 -1.09 5.86
C LYS A 51 12.60 0.35 6.18
N GLU A 52 13.51 0.50 7.15
CA GLU A 52 14.07 1.78 7.57
C GLU A 52 15.56 1.93 7.20
N ASP A 53 16.14 0.90 6.57
CA ASP A 53 17.52 0.94 6.10
C ASP A 53 17.68 2.00 4.99
N PRO A 54 18.63 2.97 5.15
CA PRO A 54 18.77 4.07 4.20
C PRO A 54 19.15 3.62 2.79
N ASP A 55 19.95 2.57 2.66
CA ASP A 55 20.39 2.07 1.36
C ASP A 55 19.24 1.35 0.65
N PHE A 56 18.50 0.51 1.36
CA PHE A 56 17.29 -0.12 0.82
C PHE A 56 16.26 0.92 0.37
N VAL A 57 15.96 1.92 1.22
CA VAL A 57 15.00 2.98 0.90
C VAL A 57 15.46 3.83 -0.29
N ARG A 58 16.77 4.12 -0.40
CA ARG A 58 17.33 4.83 -1.55
C ARG A 58 17.14 4.04 -2.84
N ASP A 59 17.49 2.75 -2.83
CA ASP A 59 17.40 1.89 -4.00
C ASP A 59 15.93 1.66 -4.42
N LEU A 60 15.03 1.45 -3.47
CA LEU A 60 13.60 1.36 -3.73
C LEU A 60 13.06 2.65 -4.37
N LYS A 61 13.46 3.83 -3.88
CA LYS A 61 13.09 5.13 -4.49
C LYS A 61 13.66 5.27 -5.90
N TYR A 62 14.89 4.86 -6.12
CA TYR A 62 15.53 4.89 -7.42
C TYR A 62 14.75 4.03 -8.44
N TYR A 63 14.46 2.77 -8.12
CA TYR A 63 13.71 1.88 -9.01
C TYR A 63 12.26 2.31 -9.20
N ASN A 64 11.60 2.81 -8.16
CA ASN A 64 10.27 3.40 -8.30
C ASN A 64 10.25 4.50 -9.36
N LYS A 65 11.22 5.41 -9.30
CA LYS A 65 11.27 6.56 -10.21
C LYS A 65 11.71 6.19 -11.63
N HIS A 66 12.78 5.40 -11.76
CA HIS A 66 13.48 5.22 -13.03
C HIS A 66 13.09 3.94 -13.78
N TYR A 67 12.57 2.95 -13.08
CA TYR A 67 12.18 1.68 -13.68
C TYR A 67 10.65 1.50 -13.72
N ILE A 68 9.96 1.75 -12.63
CA ILE A 68 8.50 1.60 -12.56
C ILE A 68 7.80 2.80 -13.22
N GLY A 69 8.31 4.03 -13.04
CA GLY A 69 7.68 5.25 -13.50
C GLY A 69 6.76 5.90 -12.45
N ARG A 70 7.08 5.73 -11.16
CA ARG A 70 6.32 6.34 -10.06
C ARG A 70 6.92 7.67 -9.59
N PRO A 71 6.08 8.56 -9.07
CA PRO A 71 4.62 8.45 -8.91
C PRO A 71 3.90 8.44 -10.26
N SER A 72 2.94 7.52 -10.43
CA SER A 72 2.10 7.48 -11.62
C SER A 72 1.19 8.72 -11.72
N SER A 73 0.83 9.09 -12.94
CA SER A 73 0.03 10.29 -13.22
C SER A 73 -1.36 10.22 -12.59
N LEU A 74 -1.86 11.38 -12.18
CA LEU A 74 -3.26 11.59 -11.84
C LEU A 74 -3.93 12.33 -12.99
N TYR A 75 -4.79 11.64 -13.74
CA TYR A 75 -5.43 12.14 -14.94
C TYR A 75 -6.86 12.57 -14.64
N TYR A 76 -7.22 13.81 -14.98
CA TYR A 76 -8.60 14.28 -14.90
C TYR A 76 -9.41 13.77 -16.10
N ALA A 77 -10.39 12.90 -15.87
CA ALA A 77 -11.25 12.30 -16.88
C ALA A 77 -12.42 13.26 -17.19
N GLU A 78 -12.15 14.31 -17.96
CA GLU A 78 -13.10 15.42 -18.19
C GLU A 78 -14.45 14.97 -18.79
N ARG A 79 -14.43 14.12 -19.82
CA ARG A 79 -15.65 13.64 -20.46
C ARG A 79 -16.50 12.82 -19.48
N LEU A 80 -15.90 11.85 -18.82
CA LEU A 80 -16.56 11.03 -17.81
C LEU A 80 -17.10 11.88 -16.65
N SER A 81 -16.32 12.87 -16.21
CA SER A 81 -16.72 13.80 -15.15
C SER A 81 -17.99 14.57 -15.52
N ARG A 82 -18.12 15.00 -16.77
CA ARG A 82 -19.33 15.70 -17.27
C ARG A 82 -20.53 14.74 -17.33
N GLU A 83 -20.33 13.54 -17.83
CA GLU A 83 -21.42 12.53 -17.95
C GLU A 83 -22.02 12.16 -16.60
N VAL A 84 -21.18 11.99 -15.57
CA VAL A 84 -21.63 11.58 -14.22
C VAL A 84 -21.86 12.75 -13.26
N ASN A 85 -21.70 13.99 -13.73
CA ASN A 85 -21.81 15.21 -12.93
C ASN A 85 -20.95 15.18 -11.64
N SER A 86 -19.72 14.68 -11.74
CA SER A 86 -18.78 14.55 -10.62
C SER A 86 -17.36 14.66 -11.13
N ARG A 87 -16.44 15.13 -10.30
CA ARG A 87 -15.01 15.19 -10.66
C ARG A 87 -14.35 13.82 -10.53
N ILE A 88 -14.00 13.20 -11.65
CA ILE A 88 -13.37 11.89 -11.71
C ILE A 88 -11.89 12.06 -12.07
N TYR A 89 -11.03 11.51 -11.23
CA TYR A 89 -9.59 11.42 -11.46
C TYR A 89 -9.16 9.96 -11.53
N LEU A 90 -8.37 9.63 -12.52
CA LEU A 90 -7.81 8.30 -12.71
C LEU A 90 -6.36 8.29 -12.24
N LYS A 91 -6.05 7.45 -11.25
CA LYS A 91 -4.67 7.15 -10.87
C LYS A 91 -4.13 6.13 -11.87
N ARG A 92 -3.23 6.59 -12.76
CA ARG A 92 -2.82 5.86 -13.96
C ARG A 92 -1.73 4.81 -13.67
N GLU A 93 -2.05 3.79 -12.87
CA GLU A 93 -1.13 2.68 -12.59
C GLU A 93 -0.94 1.74 -13.81
N ASP A 94 -1.79 1.86 -14.82
CA ASP A 94 -1.65 1.24 -16.14
C ASP A 94 -0.46 1.78 -16.94
N LEU A 95 0.07 2.94 -16.59
CA LEU A 95 1.26 3.54 -17.23
C LEU A 95 2.58 3.11 -16.57
N ASN A 96 2.55 2.33 -15.52
CA ASN A 96 3.74 1.75 -14.94
C ASN A 96 4.42 0.81 -15.94
N HIS A 97 5.72 0.54 -15.76
CA HIS A 97 6.55 -0.23 -16.71
C HIS A 97 5.91 -1.53 -17.15
N THR A 98 5.29 -2.32 -16.48
CA THR A 98 4.63 -3.57 -16.95
C THR A 98 3.18 -3.39 -17.40
N GLY A 99 2.69 -2.14 -17.48
CA GLY A 99 1.31 -1.84 -17.84
C GLY A 99 0.31 -2.16 -16.72
N ALA A 100 0.78 -2.41 -15.49
CA ALA A 100 -0.05 -2.79 -14.36
C ALA A 100 0.57 -2.37 -13.02
N HIS A 101 -0.26 -2.30 -11.97
CA HIS A 101 0.18 -1.95 -10.61
C HIS A 101 1.02 -3.04 -9.93
N LYS A 102 0.99 -4.27 -10.38
CA LYS A 102 1.68 -5.40 -9.72
C LYS A 102 3.19 -5.24 -9.61
N ILE A 103 3.81 -4.49 -10.51
CA ILE A 103 5.24 -4.16 -10.44
C ILE A 103 5.63 -3.49 -9.12
N ASN A 104 4.71 -2.77 -8.48
CA ASN A 104 4.93 -2.13 -7.18
C ASN A 104 5.26 -3.13 -6.07
N ASN A 105 4.75 -4.36 -6.18
CA ASN A 105 4.96 -5.41 -5.20
C ASN A 105 6.14 -6.32 -5.54
N THR A 106 6.63 -6.26 -6.78
CA THR A 106 7.69 -7.17 -7.26
C THR A 106 9.07 -6.53 -7.25
N VAL A 107 9.16 -5.22 -7.07
CA VAL A 107 10.42 -4.46 -7.02
C VAL A 107 10.88 -4.21 -5.57
N GLY A 108 9.94 -4.27 -4.60
CA GLY A 108 10.22 -4.08 -3.17
C GLY A 108 10.81 -5.27 -2.46
#